data_05a204e3da6bf503ae670f4dc0662f7a
#
_entry.id   05a204e3da6bf503ae670f4dc0662f7a
#
_cell.length_a   1.000
_cell.length_b   1.000
_cell.length_c   1.000
_cell.angle_alpha   90.00
_cell.angle_beta   90.00
_cell.angle_gamma   90.00
#
_symmetry.space_group_name_H-M   'P 1'
#
loop_
_entity.id
_entity.type
_entity.pdbx_description
1 polymer ?
#
loop_
_entity_poly.entity_id
_entity_poly.type
_entity_poly.pdbx_seq_one_letter_code
_entity_poly.pdbx_strand_id
1 'polypeptide(L)'
;MTQAEGNSYHGNPNLKPLAYQHDFSEEEIKEYIKCKDDPVYFIENYVKIITLDKGLQPFKLYDCQKEKVECIMNNRRVVLMEGRQQGKTVTSAACILHYTIFEEDKTVAIMANKSAAAREVLNRYQIMYENLPIWMQQGVKTWNKGDVELENNSKVLTAATTAAAIRGKSVNWLYIDEAAIIPNNVADEFFTSVYPTISAGETTKILLTSTPLGYNHFWKFWNESLEGVNGFTNMFIPYYEIPGRDEKWLEEQKQLLGNVKFNQEVMCEFLGSTNTLINAQTIAALSTKTPVYEKAGLDIYEEPQEGHYYAITVDTSRGIGGDYSAFIVVDITEMPYKVVAKYRDNTIAPMLYPDVIGKVGKDFNDAFVLVEINDIGQQVVEILHQEIEYENILATVNEQQKQYVSPGFGKKTKHGVTTSKQVKRQGCFAFKSLLEEQKMLVFDEHIIHEISTFTEKGNTYQADEGYHDDLVMCLVLFGWLSSQQFFKDMTDINTREGLYKQQMGDIETNLTPYIRVDGQEEEAEVIDGDLWLTDDAYNPKNLQKKLRNMIGQVA
;
A
#
# COMPACT_ATOMS: atom_id res chain seq x y z
N MET A 1 -26.66 52.56 -22.33
CA MET A 1 -25.75 51.81 -21.43
C MET A 1 -24.89 52.84 -20.75
N THR A 2 -25.10 53.04 -19.49
CA THR A 2 -24.60 54.17 -18.70
C THR A 2 -23.16 53.87 -18.27
N GLN A 3 -22.23 54.79 -18.51
CA GLN A 3 -20.79 54.76 -18.20
C GLN A 3 -20.44 54.67 -16.69
N ALA A 4 -21.34 54.25 -15.85
CA ALA A 4 -21.12 54.14 -14.39
C ALA A 4 -20.80 52.72 -13.88
N GLU A 5 -20.80 51.69 -14.75
CA GLU A 5 -20.47 50.31 -14.37
C GLU A 5 -18.97 49.93 -14.60
N GLY A 6 -18.13 50.91 -14.99
CA GLY A 6 -16.80 50.68 -15.55
C GLY A 6 -15.67 50.35 -14.56
N ASN A 7 -15.81 50.54 -13.25
CA ASN A 7 -14.64 50.49 -12.35
C ASN A 7 -14.57 49.28 -11.40
N SER A 8 -15.49 48.33 -11.48
CA SER A 8 -15.46 47.14 -10.63
C SER A 8 -16.24 45.97 -11.23
N TYR A 9 -15.84 44.74 -10.93
CA TYR A 9 -16.56 43.53 -11.32
C TYR A 9 -17.87 43.39 -10.53
N HIS A 10 -19.02 43.51 -11.19
CA HIS A 10 -20.38 43.45 -10.58
C HIS A 10 -20.54 44.28 -9.30
N GLY A 11 -19.89 45.46 -9.22
CA GLY A 11 -19.98 46.35 -8.07
C GLY A 11 -19.05 46.00 -6.90
N ASN A 12 -18.19 44.97 -7.02
CA ASN A 12 -17.15 44.68 -6.04
C ASN A 12 -15.91 45.54 -6.30
N PRO A 13 -15.61 46.55 -5.46
CA PRO A 13 -14.50 47.48 -5.70
C PRO A 13 -13.10 46.81 -5.57
N ASN A 14 -13.05 45.65 -4.99
CA ASN A 14 -11.78 44.89 -4.78
C ASN A 14 -11.43 43.97 -5.96
N LEU A 15 -12.26 43.97 -7.01
CA LEU A 15 -12.05 43.12 -8.19
C LEU A 15 -11.91 43.99 -9.45
N LYS A 16 -10.80 43.81 -10.16
CA LYS A 16 -10.49 44.46 -11.42
C LYS A 16 -11.47 44.01 -12.50
N PRO A 17 -12.23 44.94 -13.17
CA PRO A 17 -13.11 44.56 -14.25
C PRO A 17 -12.33 44.24 -15.53
N LEU A 18 -12.99 43.60 -16.50
CA LEU A 18 -12.44 43.36 -17.83
C LEU A 18 -12.05 44.65 -18.54
N ALA A 19 -10.98 44.58 -19.33
CA ALA A 19 -10.49 45.69 -20.14
C ALA A 19 -10.17 46.97 -19.35
N TYR A 20 -9.87 46.82 -18.05
CA TYR A 20 -9.47 47.94 -17.20
C TYR A 20 -8.09 48.45 -17.65
N GLN A 21 -8.02 49.70 -18.11
CA GLN A 21 -6.77 50.35 -18.48
C GLN A 21 -6.11 50.93 -17.24
N HIS A 22 -4.82 50.57 -17.02
CA HIS A 22 -3.98 51.11 -16.00
C HIS A 22 -2.67 51.59 -16.64
N ASP A 23 -2.34 52.83 -16.39
CA ASP A 23 -1.07 53.43 -16.85
C ASP A 23 0.01 53.06 -15.82
N PHE A 24 0.74 51.99 -16.10
CA PHE A 24 1.79 51.52 -15.22
C PHE A 24 2.96 52.48 -15.13
N SER A 25 3.35 52.84 -13.90
CA SER A 25 4.60 53.50 -13.64
C SER A 25 5.80 52.57 -13.87
N GLU A 26 6.99 53.14 -14.08
CA GLU A 26 8.21 52.32 -14.18
C GLU A 26 8.49 51.50 -12.93
N GLU A 27 8.10 52.01 -11.75
CA GLU A 27 8.23 51.32 -10.46
C GLU A 27 7.28 50.14 -10.39
N GLU A 28 6.02 50.25 -10.77
CA GLU A 28 5.06 49.17 -10.82
C GLU A 28 5.48 48.07 -11.81
N ILE A 29 6.04 48.43 -12.95
CA ILE A 29 6.56 47.45 -13.93
C ILE A 29 7.72 46.64 -13.32
N LYS A 30 8.68 47.30 -12.66
CA LYS A 30 9.79 46.62 -12.01
C LYS A 30 9.33 45.71 -10.90
N GLU A 31 8.37 46.20 -10.12
CA GLU A 31 7.78 45.44 -9.01
C GLU A 31 6.97 44.23 -9.52
N TYR A 32 6.19 44.39 -10.60
CA TYR A 32 5.47 43.30 -11.23
C TYR A 32 6.42 42.19 -11.72
N ILE A 33 7.51 42.57 -12.39
CA ILE A 33 8.54 41.61 -12.86
C ILE A 33 9.16 40.89 -11.67
N LYS A 34 9.53 41.63 -10.61
CA LYS A 34 10.10 41.02 -9.40
C LYS A 34 9.15 40.04 -8.74
N CYS A 35 7.88 40.39 -8.63
CA CYS A 35 6.83 39.51 -8.09
C CYS A 35 6.61 38.27 -8.94
N LYS A 36 6.71 38.39 -10.29
CA LYS A 36 6.64 37.26 -11.22
C LYS A 36 7.79 36.28 -11.02
N ASP A 37 9.01 36.80 -10.88
CA ASP A 37 10.22 35.99 -10.83
C ASP A 37 10.47 35.39 -9.43
N ASP A 38 9.93 36.00 -8.38
CA ASP A 38 10.10 35.58 -6.97
C ASP A 38 8.73 35.39 -6.27
N PRO A 39 8.21 34.15 -6.26
CA PRO A 39 6.96 33.82 -5.59
C PRO A 39 6.98 34.10 -4.09
N VAL A 40 8.11 33.89 -3.41
CA VAL A 40 8.26 34.17 -1.96
C VAL A 40 8.13 35.67 -1.72
N TYR A 41 8.82 36.50 -2.52
CA TYR A 41 8.71 37.95 -2.44
C TYR A 41 7.27 38.43 -2.66
N PHE A 42 6.60 37.90 -3.70
CA PHE A 42 5.20 38.22 -3.98
C PHE A 42 4.32 37.93 -2.78
N ILE A 43 4.42 36.72 -2.20
CA ILE A 43 3.59 36.31 -1.08
C ILE A 43 3.82 37.20 0.15
N GLU A 44 5.08 37.46 0.52
CA GLU A 44 5.40 38.22 1.72
C GLU A 44 5.02 39.71 1.64
N ASN A 45 4.99 40.29 0.44
CA ASN A 45 4.75 41.73 0.27
C ASN A 45 3.32 42.08 -0.17
N TYR A 46 2.63 41.17 -0.86
CA TYR A 46 1.32 41.49 -1.45
C TYR A 46 0.18 40.61 -0.97
N VAL A 47 0.45 39.38 -0.54
CA VAL A 47 -0.61 38.47 -0.12
C VAL A 47 -1.03 38.74 1.33
N LYS A 48 -2.34 38.77 1.56
CA LYS A 48 -2.95 38.86 2.90
C LYS A 48 -3.80 37.63 3.18
N ILE A 49 -3.77 37.19 4.42
CA ILE A 49 -4.52 36.02 4.91
C ILE A 49 -5.34 36.38 6.14
N ILE A 50 -6.40 35.63 6.38
CA ILE A 50 -7.18 35.74 7.61
C ILE A 50 -6.58 34.79 8.65
N THR A 51 -6.13 35.34 9.78
CA THR A 51 -5.67 34.58 10.94
C THR A 51 -6.76 34.56 12.02
N LEU A 52 -6.76 33.51 12.85
CA LEU A 52 -7.78 33.34 13.90
C LEU A 52 -7.75 34.48 14.93
N ASP A 53 -6.55 34.95 15.29
CA ASP A 53 -6.40 35.91 16.40
C ASP A 53 -6.45 37.39 15.94
N LYS A 54 -5.99 37.68 14.72
CA LYS A 54 -5.78 39.06 14.27
C LYS A 54 -6.56 39.46 13.02
N GLY A 55 -7.42 38.56 12.51
CA GLY A 55 -8.16 38.78 11.28
C GLY A 55 -7.24 38.89 10.05
N LEU A 56 -7.54 39.84 9.14
CA LEU A 56 -6.76 40.02 7.91
C LEU A 56 -5.38 40.59 8.18
N GLN A 57 -4.32 39.86 7.82
CA GLN A 57 -2.92 40.20 8.03
C GLN A 57 -2.09 39.95 6.78
N PRO A 58 -0.95 40.64 6.57
CA PRO A 58 0.06 40.23 5.58
C PRO A 58 0.53 38.80 5.84
N PHE A 59 0.72 38.03 4.78
CA PHE A 59 1.21 36.65 4.90
C PHE A 59 2.72 36.65 5.02
N LYS A 60 3.22 36.70 6.24
CA LYS A 60 4.64 36.51 6.53
C LYS A 60 4.95 35.04 6.65
N LEU A 61 5.77 34.52 5.75
CA LEU A 61 6.14 33.11 5.67
C LEU A 61 7.18 32.76 6.75
N TYR A 62 7.00 31.60 7.37
CA TYR A 62 8.08 30.97 8.13
C TYR A 62 9.14 30.40 7.16
N ASP A 63 10.35 30.13 7.63
CA ASP A 63 11.42 29.65 6.75
C ASP A 63 11.04 28.32 6.06
N CYS A 64 10.47 27.37 6.79
CA CYS A 64 9.94 26.13 6.20
C CYS A 64 8.83 26.37 5.15
N GLN A 65 8.04 27.44 5.30
CA GLN A 65 7.04 27.81 4.30
C GLN A 65 7.65 28.47 3.07
N LYS A 66 8.78 29.18 3.18
CA LYS A 66 9.53 29.68 2.02
C LYS A 66 10.08 28.50 1.20
N GLU A 67 10.73 27.56 1.87
CA GLU A 67 11.21 26.33 1.24
C GLU A 67 10.08 25.55 0.57
N LYS A 68 8.89 25.51 1.21
CA LYS A 68 7.69 24.90 0.63
C LYS A 68 7.22 25.61 -0.64
N VAL A 69 7.19 26.94 -0.66
CA VAL A 69 6.84 27.71 -1.86
C VAL A 69 7.83 27.40 -2.98
N GLU A 70 9.13 27.43 -2.69
CA GLU A 70 10.17 27.08 -3.67
C GLU A 70 10.04 25.66 -4.18
N CYS A 71 9.80 24.69 -3.27
CA CYS A 71 9.58 23.29 -3.65
C CYS A 71 8.36 23.14 -4.60
N ILE A 72 7.22 23.74 -4.25
CA ILE A 72 6.01 23.69 -5.06
C ILE A 72 6.19 24.36 -6.43
N MET A 73 6.83 25.53 -6.46
CA MET A 73 6.97 26.31 -7.69
C MET A 73 8.02 25.73 -8.64
N ASN A 74 9.11 25.16 -8.14
CA ASN A 74 10.21 24.67 -8.95
C ASN A 74 10.06 23.20 -9.40
N ASN A 75 9.21 22.42 -8.74
CA ASN A 75 9.03 21.01 -9.09
C ASN A 75 7.70 20.76 -9.81
N ARG A 76 7.73 19.80 -10.73
CA ARG A 76 6.56 19.40 -11.51
C ARG A 76 5.57 18.56 -10.70
N ARG A 77 6.08 17.68 -9.85
CA ARG A 77 5.29 16.76 -9.04
C ARG A 77 5.79 16.81 -7.60
N VAL A 78 4.90 17.16 -6.69
CA VAL A 78 5.25 17.30 -5.27
C VAL A 78 4.26 16.51 -4.42
N VAL A 79 4.77 15.70 -3.52
CA VAL A 79 4.03 15.12 -2.41
C VAL A 79 4.50 15.76 -1.11
N LEU A 80 3.57 16.43 -0.44
CA LEU A 80 3.85 17.21 0.76
C LEU A 80 3.14 16.61 1.96
N MET A 81 3.91 16.23 2.97
CA MET A 81 3.42 15.72 4.23
C MET A 81 3.69 16.72 5.34
N GLU A 82 2.66 17.17 6.00
CA GLU A 82 2.76 18.09 7.14
C GLU A 82 1.58 17.95 8.08
N GLY A 83 1.79 18.20 9.36
CA GLY A 83 0.77 18.12 10.40
C GLY A 83 -0.33 19.15 10.24
N ARG A 84 -1.35 19.03 11.08
CA ARG A 84 -2.44 20.02 11.10
C ARG A 84 -1.96 21.40 11.48
N GLN A 85 -2.63 22.43 10.92
CA GLN A 85 -2.40 23.86 11.24
C GLN A 85 -0.95 24.34 10.98
N GLN A 86 -0.24 23.75 10.01
CA GLN A 86 1.10 24.19 9.58
C GLN A 86 1.06 25.11 8.35
N GLY A 87 -0.13 25.46 7.88
CA GLY A 87 -0.31 26.36 6.74
C GLY A 87 -0.34 25.67 5.39
N LYS A 88 -0.55 24.34 5.34
CA LYS A 88 -0.64 23.50 4.14
C LYS A 88 -1.50 24.12 3.04
N THR A 89 -2.77 24.27 3.31
CA THR A 89 -3.77 24.77 2.38
C THR A 89 -3.54 26.24 2.00
N VAL A 90 -3.18 27.10 2.96
CA VAL A 90 -3.01 28.54 2.71
C VAL A 90 -1.80 28.83 1.86
N THR A 91 -0.68 28.15 2.08
CA THR A 91 0.53 28.32 1.25
C THR A 91 0.32 27.78 -0.17
N SER A 92 -0.36 26.62 -0.31
CA SER A 92 -0.72 26.08 -1.63
C SER A 92 -1.64 27.03 -2.40
N ALA A 93 -2.64 27.64 -1.74
CA ALA A 93 -3.52 28.64 -2.36
C ALA A 93 -2.74 29.88 -2.83
N ALA A 94 -1.74 30.34 -2.06
CA ALA A 94 -0.89 31.46 -2.44
C ALA A 94 0.00 31.13 -3.65
N CYS A 95 0.53 29.91 -3.74
CA CYS A 95 1.26 29.46 -4.92
C CYS A 95 0.36 29.39 -6.17
N ILE A 96 -0.89 28.91 -6.02
CA ILE A 96 -1.88 28.90 -7.11
C ILE A 96 -2.21 30.32 -7.54
N LEU A 97 -2.34 31.25 -6.58
CA LEU A 97 -2.58 32.66 -6.87
C LEU A 97 -1.46 33.27 -7.72
N HIS A 98 -0.21 33.06 -7.31
CA HIS A 98 0.95 33.51 -8.08
C HIS A 98 0.91 32.94 -9.51
N TYR A 99 0.72 31.63 -9.63
CA TYR A 99 0.74 30.94 -10.93
C TYR A 99 -0.34 31.46 -11.88
N THR A 100 -1.55 31.72 -11.40
CA THR A 100 -2.67 32.17 -12.25
C THR A 100 -2.62 33.65 -12.60
N ILE A 101 -1.92 34.49 -11.82
CA ILE A 101 -1.75 35.90 -12.11
C ILE A 101 -0.65 36.13 -13.17
N PHE A 102 0.47 35.43 -13.01
CA PHE A 102 1.67 35.70 -13.81
C PHE A 102 1.85 34.78 -15.03
N GLU A 103 1.05 33.69 -15.13
CA GLU A 103 1.05 32.79 -16.28
C GLU A 103 -0.29 32.90 -17.03
N GLU A 104 -0.21 32.82 -18.36
CA GLU A 104 -1.37 32.92 -19.25
C GLU A 104 -1.88 31.52 -19.67
N ASP A 105 -3.18 31.41 -19.96
CA ASP A 105 -3.83 30.19 -20.47
C ASP A 105 -3.64 28.96 -19.56
N LYS A 106 -3.62 29.15 -18.24
CA LYS A 106 -3.44 28.08 -17.26
C LYS A 106 -4.74 27.70 -16.57
N THR A 107 -5.01 26.41 -16.53
CA THR A 107 -6.13 25.84 -15.76
C THR A 107 -5.60 25.09 -14.53
N VAL A 108 -6.04 25.51 -13.35
CA VAL A 108 -5.75 24.86 -12.08
C VAL A 108 -7.00 24.16 -11.59
N ALA A 109 -6.89 22.86 -11.25
CA ALA A 109 -7.95 22.11 -10.59
C ALA A 109 -7.61 21.91 -9.12
N ILE A 110 -8.44 22.46 -8.24
CA ILE A 110 -8.38 22.24 -6.79
C ILE A 110 -9.35 21.13 -6.44
N MET A 111 -8.85 20.07 -5.85
CA MET A 111 -9.63 18.90 -5.49
C MET A 111 -9.44 18.54 -4.02
N ALA A 112 -10.45 17.94 -3.43
CA ALA A 112 -10.44 17.39 -2.08
C ALA A 112 -11.47 16.25 -2.00
N ASN A 113 -11.47 15.49 -0.91
CA ASN A 113 -12.44 14.42 -0.67
C ASN A 113 -13.91 14.90 -0.84
N LYS A 114 -14.20 16.13 -0.43
CA LYS A 114 -15.54 16.75 -0.57
C LYS A 114 -15.44 18.07 -1.32
N SER A 115 -16.45 18.36 -2.18
CA SER A 115 -16.53 19.65 -2.89
C SER A 115 -16.51 20.87 -1.96
N ALA A 116 -17.06 20.75 -0.76
CA ALA A 116 -17.03 21.84 0.23
C ALA A 116 -15.60 22.16 0.68
N ALA A 117 -14.74 21.16 0.86
CA ALA A 117 -13.35 21.37 1.22
C ALA A 117 -12.55 22.03 0.07
N ALA A 118 -12.75 21.59 -1.17
CA ALA A 118 -12.15 22.24 -2.33
C ALA A 118 -12.57 23.71 -2.49
N ARG A 119 -13.86 24.03 -2.22
CA ARG A 119 -14.36 25.41 -2.23
C ARG A 119 -13.74 26.26 -1.13
N GLU A 120 -13.43 25.69 0.04
CA GLU A 120 -12.75 26.43 1.11
C GLU A 120 -11.33 26.84 0.70
N VAL A 121 -10.62 25.99 -0.06
CA VAL A 121 -9.34 26.37 -0.65
C VAL A 121 -9.49 27.51 -1.64
N LEU A 122 -10.50 27.45 -2.52
CA LEU A 122 -10.80 28.52 -3.48
C LEU A 122 -11.19 29.82 -2.76
N ASN A 123 -11.94 29.75 -1.67
CA ASN A 123 -12.28 30.91 -0.85
C ASN A 123 -11.03 31.61 -0.28
N ARG A 124 -10.01 30.85 0.16
CA ARG A 124 -8.72 31.42 0.57
C ARG A 124 -8.01 32.13 -0.58
N TYR A 125 -7.99 31.51 -1.75
CA TYR A 125 -7.47 32.12 -2.98
C TYR A 125 -8.21 33.43 -3.29
N GLN A 126 -9.55 33.44 -3.21
CA GLN A 126 -10.38 34.64 -3.47
C GLN A 126 -10.09 35.77 -2.48
N ILE A 127 -9.98 35.46 -1.19
CA ILE A 127 -9.61 36.46 -0.17
C ILE A 127 -8.24 37.07 -0.47
N MET A 128 -7.26 36.26 -0.82
CA MET A 128 -5.92 36.75 -1.17
C MET A 128 -5.97 37.65 -2.41
N TYR A 129 -6.68 37.22 -3.46
CA TYR A 129 -6.82 37.97 -4.71
C TYR A 129 -7.50 39.34 -4.50
N GLU A 130 -8.64 39.39 -3.79
CA GLU A 130 -9.36 40.62 -3.50
C GLU A 130 -8.55 41.66 -2.69
N ASN A 131 -7.50 41.23 -2.03
CA ASN A 131 -6.63 42.09 -1.24
C ASN A 131 -5.34 42.50 -1.96
N LEU A 132 -5.13 42.08 -3.22
CA LEU A 132 -4.05 42.57 -4.06
C LEU A 132 -4.34 44.00 -4.56
N PRO A 133 -3.31 44.80 -4.80
CA PRO A 133 -3.45 46.06 -5.53
C PRO A 133 -4.11 45.83 -6.89
N ILE A 134 -5.01 46.74 -7.30
CA ILE A 134 -5.75 46.61 -8.57
C ILE A 134 -4.80 46.52 -9.78
N TRP A 135 -3.68 47.23 -9.76
CA TRP A 135 -2.70 47.18 -10.85
C TRP A 135 -2.04 45.80 -11.00
N MET A 136 -1.96 45.02 -9.93
CA MET A 136 -1.40 43.66 -9.96
C MET A 136 -2.40 42.58 -10.35
N GLN A 137 -3.70 42.86 -10.19
CA GLN A 137 -4.76 41.93 -10.55
C GLN A 137 -4.91 41.81 -12.07
N GLN A 138 -5.30 40.63 -12.54
CA GLN A 138 -5.88 40.43 -13.87
C GLN A 138 -7.36 40.84 -13.85
N GLY A 139 -7.95 41.23 -14.99
CA GLY A 139 -9.39 41.43 -15.07
C GLY A 139 -10.17 40.15 -14.79
N VAL A 140 -11.32 40.23 -14.18
CA VAL A 140 -12.13 39.07 -13.80
C VAL A 140 -13.22 38.80 -14.83
N LYS A 141 -13.24 37.59 -15.42
CA LYS A 141 -14.29 37.07 -16.29
C LYS A 141 -15.40 36.36 -15.52
N THR A 142 -14.99 35.45 -14.60
CA THR A 142 -15.90 34.68 -13.76
C THR A 142 -15.41 34.69 -12.32
N TRP A 143 -16.31 34.91 -11.38
CA TRP A 143 -16.02 34.93 -9.96
C TRP A 143 -17.20 34.33 -9.19
N ASN A 144 -17.06 33.05 -8.84
CA ASN A 144 -18.11 32.36 -8.08
C ASN A 144 -17.51 31.38 -7.07
N LYS A 145 -18.34 30.67 -6.31
CA LYS A 145 -17.90 29.73 -5.26
C LYS A 145 -17.29 28.44 -5.79
N GLY A 146 -17.34 28.17 -7.07
CA GLY A 146 -16.88 26.92 -7.67
C GLY A 146 -15.73 27.12 -8.64
N ASP A 147 -15.64 28.30 -9.26
CA ASP A 147 -14.65 28.62 -10.27
C ASP A 147 -14.34 30.11 -10.37
N VAL A 148 -13.14 30.40 -10.81
CA VAL A 148 -12.63 31.73 -11.13
C VAL A 148 -12.04 31.67 -12.54
N GLU A 149 -12.33 32.67 -13.37
CA GLU A 149 -11.68 32.87 -14.67
C GLU A 149 -11.18 34.32 -14.77
N LEU A 150 -9.92 34.45 -15.16
CA LEU A 150 -9.24 35.74 -15.29
C LEU A 150 -9.09 36.16 -16.76
N GLU A 151 -8.79 37.44 -16.98
CA GLU A 151 -8.65 38.03 -18.33
C GLU A 151 -7.50 37.42 -19.15
N ASN A 152 -6.43 36.98 -18.49
CA ASN A 152 -5.32 36.24 -19.11
C ASN A 152 -5.66 34.76 -19.43
N ASN A 153 -6.96 34.41 -19.46
CA ASN A 153 -7.51 33.07 -19.69
C ASN A 153 -7.14 32.01 -18.63
N SER A 154 -6.44 32.41 -17.57
CA SER A 154 -6.16 31.47 -16.48
C SER A 154 -7.43 31.21 -15.65
N LYS A 155 -7.62 29.94 -15.24
CA LYS A 155 -8.82 29.45 -14.55
C LYS A 155 -8.46 28.66 -13.31
N VAL A 156 -9.27 28.80 -12.28
CA VAL A 156 -9.23 27.94 -11.10
C VAL A 156 -10.58 27.28 -10.94
N LEU A 157 -10.64 25.97 -10.93
CA LEU A 157 -11.88 25.21 -10.77
C LEU A 157 -11.80 24.29 -9.55
N THR A 158 -12.94 24.03 -8.91
CA THR A 158 -13.03 23.13 -7.76
C THR A 158 -13.88 21.91 -8.06
N ALA A 159 -13.48 20.76 -7.55
CA ALA A 159 -14.27 19.54 -7.64
C ALA A 159 -14.02 18.62 -6.42
N ALA A 160 -14.96 17.70 -6.15
CA ALA A 160 -14.68 16.54 -5.34
C ALA A 160 -13.80 15.56 -6.15
N THR A 161 -12.95 14.82 -5.47
CA THR A 161 -12.13 13.79 -6.11
C THR A 161 -13.02 12.61 -6.51
N THR A 162 -13.33 12.54 -7.80
CA THR A 162 -14.09 11.45 -8.43
C THR A 162 -13.46 11.15 -9.78
N ALA A 163 -13.57 9.94 -10.28
CA ALA A 163 -13.02 9.52 -11.56
C ALA A 163 -13.45 10.40 -12.76
N ALA A 164 -14.62 11.02 -12.68
CA ALA A 164 -15.16 11.87 -13.75
C ALA A 164 -14.88 13.37 -13.58
N ALA A 165 -14.33 13.80 -12.43
CA ALA A 165 -14.31 15.21 -12.02
C ALA A 165 -13.62 16.17 -13.00
N ILE A 166 -12.54 15.72 -13.65
CA ILE A 166 -11.75 16.52 -14.59
C ILE A 166 -11.62 15.88 -15.98
N ARG A 167 -12.39 14.81 -16.26
CA ARG A 167 -12.41 14.20 -17.59
C ARG A 167 -12.81 15.23 -18.65
N GLY A 168 -12.06 15.31 -19.74
CA GLY A 168 -12.31 16.23 -20.84
C GLY A 168 -11.91 17.69 -20.58
N LYS A 169 -11.25 17.99 -19.45
CA LYS A 169 -10.71 19.31 -19.16
C LYS A 169 -9.18 19.28 -19.29
N SER A 170 -8.63 20.27 -19.99
CA SER A 170 -7.16 20.47 -20.03
C SER A 170 -6.77 21.15 -18.71
N VAL A 171 -6.03 20.43 -17.86
CA VAL A 171 -5.56 20.92 -16.55
C VAL A 171 -4.04 21.04 -16.58
N ASN A 172 -3.53 22.23 -16.26
CA ASN A 172 -2.10 22.52 -16.18
C ASN A 172 -1.53 22.26 -14.78
N TRP A 173 -2.35 22.42 -13.75
CA TRP A 173 -1.97 22.13 -12.37
C TRP A 173 -3.10 21.45 -11.62
N LEU A 174 -2.84 20.23 -11.14
CA LEU A 174 -3.72 19.50 -10.24
C LEU A 174 -3.24 19.69 -8.81
N TYR A 175 -4.08 20.25 -7.96
CA TYR A 175 -3.86 20.32 -6.52
C TYR A 175 -4.89 19.45 -5.79
N ILE A 176 -4.43 18.49 -5.00
CA ILE A 176 -5.28 17.63 -4.17
C ILE A 176 -4.95 17.92 -2.71
N ASP A 177 -5.91 18.53 -2.02
CA ASP A 177 -5.81 18.79 -0.58
C ASP A 177 -6.36 17.60 0.21
N GLU A 178 -5.71 17.28 1.33
CA GLU A 178 -6.01 16.12 2.19
C GLU A 178 -6.09 14.81 1.39
N ALA A 179 -5.07 14.56 0.56
CA ALA A 179 -5.03 13.43 -0.37
C ALA A 179 -5.19 12.07 0.33
N ALA A 180 -4.66 11.89 1.55
CA ALA A 180 -4.77 10.65 2.30
C ALA A 180 -6.21 10.31 2.75
N ILE A 181 -7.14 11.30 2.77
CA ILE A 181 -8.54 11.06 3.19
C ILE A 181 -9.39 10.49 2.05
N ILE A 182 -8.90 10.52 0.81
CA ILE A 182 -9.62 9.97 -0.34
C ILE A 182 -9.66 8.44 -0.20
N PRO A 183 -10.84 7.79 -0.31
CA PRO A 183 -10.92 6.33 -0.27
C PRO A 183 -10.07 5.68 -1.38
N ASN A 184 -9.40 4.57 -1.10
CA ASN A 184 -8.47 3.94 -2.03
C ASN A 184 -9.11 3.57 -3.37
N ASN A 185 -10.30 2.99 -3.36
CA ASN A 185 -11.03 2.66 -4.59
C ASN A 185 -11.29 3.88 -5.48
N VAL A 186 -11.58 5.04 -4.88
CA VAL A 186 -11.76 6.31 -5.60
C VAL A 186 -10.41 6.84 -6.09
N ALA A 187 -9.36 6.72 -5.26
CA ALA A 187 -8.02 7.18 -5.61
C ALA A 187 -7.46 6.37 -6.79
N ASP A 188 -7.54 5.05 -6.77
CA ASP A 188 -7.05 4.17 -7.83
C ASP A 188 -7.74 4.48 -9.18
N GLU A 189 -9.07 4.56 -9.19
CA GLU A 189 -9.83 4.93 -10.39
C GLU A 189 -9.50 6.35 -10.87
N PHE A 190 -9.37 7.29 -9.94
CA PHE A 190 -9.04 8.68 -10.24
C PHE A 190 -7.64 8.80 -10.84
N PHE A 191 -6.61 8.26 -10.19
CA PHE A 191 -5.24 8.35 -10.69
C PHE A 191 -5.06 7.61 -12.01
N THR A 192 -5.68 6.45 -12.20
CA THR A 192 -5.66 5.72 -13.48
C THR A 192 -6.29 6.53 -14.61
N SER A 193 -7.36 7.27 -14.36
CA SER A 193 -8.09 8.01 -15.37
C SER A 193 -7.53 9.43 -15.63
N VAL A 194 -6.97 10.08 -14.62
CA VAL A 194 -6.57 11.48 -14.63
C VAL A 194 -5.07 11.65 -14.86
N TYR A 195 -4.25 10.77 -14.29
CA TYR A 195 -2.80 10.85 -14.38
C TYR A 195 -2.26 10.88 -15.83
N PRO A 196 -2.74 10.03 -16.77
CA PRO A 196 -2.31 10.10 -18.16
C PRO A 196 -2.61 11.45 -18.81
N THR A 197 -3.77 12.06 -18.50
CA THR A 197 -4.17 13.35 -19.06
C THR A 197 -3.27 14.49 -18.61
N ILE A 198 -2.85 14.49 -17.35
CA ILE A 198 -1.96 15.50 -16.79
C ILE A 198 -0.51 15.22 -17.17
N SER A 199 -0.10 13.97 -17.23
CA SER A 199 1.28 13.58 -17.55
C SER A 199 1.66 13.83 -19.00
N ALA A 200 0.69 13.98 -19.91
CA ALA A 200 0.91 14.26 -21.32
C ALA A 200 1.57 15.64 -21.59
N GLY A 201 1.40 16.61 -20.69
CA GLY A 201 2.04 17.93 -20.81
C GLY A 201 3.42 17.95 -20.16
N GLU A 202 4.41 18.59 -20.78
CA GLU A 202 5.77 18.70 -20.24
C GLU A 202 5.86 19.62 -19.01
N THR A 203 4.99 20.62 -18.91
CA THR A 203 4.99 21.65 -17.84
C THR A 203 3.85 21.50 -16.84
N THR A 204 3.03 20.47 -16.94
CA THR A 204 1.91 20.23 -16.02
C THR A 204 2.40 19.91 -14.61
N LYS A 205 1.68 20.41 -13.62
CA LYS A 205 2.02 20.24 -12.20
C LYS A 205 1.02 19.36 -11.46
N ILE A 206 1.53 18.59 -10.49
CA ILE A 206 0.71 17.83 -9.54
C ILE A 206 1.23 18.13 -8.13
N LEU A 207 0.33 18.56 -7.24
CA LEU A 207 0.62 18.78 -5.84
C LEU A 207 -0.35 17.94 -5.00
N LEU A 208 0.18 17.01 -4.23
CA LEU A 208 -0.54 16.22 -3.23
C LEU A 208 -0.17 16.70 -1.85
N THR A 209 -1.14 17.09 -1.04
CA THR A 209 -0.86 17.51 0.34
C THR A 209 -1.75 16.72 1.30
N SER A 210 -1.18 16.22 2.40
CA SER A 210 -1.96 15.56 3.46
C SER A 210 -1.22 15.48 4.79
N THR A 211 -1.97 15.20 5.88
CA THR A 211 -1.48 14.41 7.00
C THR A 211 -1.55 12.93 6.63
N PRO A 212 -0.70 12.06 7.18
CA PRO A 212 -0.78 10.62 6.90
C PRO A 212 -2.06 10.00 7.47
N LEU A 213 -2.60 9.00 6.79
CA LEU A 213 -3.78 8.25 7.23
C LEU A 213 -3.68 6.79 6.80
N GLY A 214 -3.12 5.94 7.68
CA GLY A 214 -2.90 4.53 7.36
C GLY A 214 -1.95 4.31 6.18
N TYR A 215 -1.88 3.06 5.72
CA TYR A 215 -1.04 2.64 4.58
C TYR A 215 -1.86 2.64 3.28
N ASN A 216 -2.32 3.82 2.87
CA ASN A 216 -3.16 4.02 1.70
C ASN A 216 -2.35 4.51 0.48
N HIS A 217 -3.05 4.91 -0.60
CA HIS A 217 -2.43 5.47 -1.80
C HIS A 217 -1.50 6.66 -1.51
N PHE A 218 -1.76 7.51 -0.49
CA PHE A 218 -0.86 8.61 -0.12
C PHE A 218 0.45 8.09 0.47
N TRP A 219 0.40 7.04 1.30
CA TRP A 219 1.58 6.32 1.79
C TRP A 219 2.39 5.74 0.63
N LYS A 220 1.73 5.13 -0.36
CA LYS A 220 2.40 4.62 -1.56
C LYS A 220 3.13 5.73 -2.30
N PHE A 221 2.45 6.83 -2.65
CA PHE A 221 3.09 7.99 -3.29
C PHE A 221 4.27 8.53 -2.47
N TRP A 222 4.14 8.57 -1.16
CA TRP A 222 5.19 9.03 -0.27
C TRP A 222 6.42 8.11 -0.30
N ASN A 223 6.26 6.80 -0.10
CA ASN A 223 7.36 5.85 -0.10
C ASN A 223 8.05 5.76 -1.46
N GLU A 224 7.28 5.63 -2.54
CA GLU A 224 7.84 5.63 -3.90
C GLU A 224 8.61 6.92 -4.22
N SER A 225 8.22 8.06 -3.63
CA SER A 225 8.95 9.31 -3.78
C SER A 225 10.28 9.32 -3.03
N LEU A 226 10.34 8.67 -1.86
CA LEU A 226 11.60 8.50 -1.11
C LEU A 226 12.59 7.60 -1.87
N GLU A 227 12.08 6.60 -2.57
CA GLU A 227 12.85 5.69 -3.42
C GLU A 227 13.18 6.28 -4.80
N GLY A 228 12.58 7.42 -5.16
CA GLY A 228 12.76 8.08 -6.46
C GLY A 228 12.08 7.38 -7.64
N VAL A 229 11.15 6.45 -7.38
CA VAL A 229 10.52 5.59 -8.40
C VAL A 229 9.40 6.31 -9.18
N ASN A 230 8.57 7.12 -8.50
CA ASN A 230 7.37 7.73 -9.10
C ASN A 230 7.59 9.14 -9.67
N GLY A 231 8.80 9.69 -9.57
CA GLY A 231 9.15 11.02 -10.06
C GLY A 231 8.48 12.17 -9.31
N PHE A 232 7.97 11.95 -8.10
CA PHE A 232 7.55 12.99 -7.18
C PHE A 232 8.72 13.45 -6.31
N THR A 233 8.79 14.76 -6.09
CA THR A 233 9.63 15.35 -5.05
C THR A 233 8.84 15.30 -3.74
N ASN A 234 9.39 14.65 -2.72
CA ASN A 234 8.78 14.64 -1.38
C ASN A 234 9.26 15.82 -0.55
N MET A 235 8.38 16.33 0.29
CA MET A 235 8.71 17.32 1.30
C MET A 235 7.95 17.03 2.58
N PHE A 236 8.67 16.94 3.69
CA PHE A 236 8.11 16.80 5.03
C PHE A 236 8.41 18.05 5.85
N ILE A 237 7.39 18.62 6.50
CA ILE A 237 7.55 19.74 7.43
C ILE A 237 7.19 19.25 8.83
N PRO A 238 8.18 19.07 9.71
CA PRO A 238 7.94 18.66 11.08
C PRO A 238 7.35 19.80 11.92
N TYR A 239 6.63 19.44 12.99
CA TYR A 239 5.94 20.42 13.84
C TYR A 239 6.86 21.49 14.45
N TYR A 240 8.10 21.13 14.78
CA TYR A 240 9.06 22.02 15.46
C TYR A 240 9.61 23.15 14.58
N GLU A 241 9.42 23.10 13.27
CA GLU A 241 9.75 24.20 12.36
C GLU A 241 8.71 25.34 12.41
N ILE A 242 7.58 25.12 13.06
CA ILE A 242 6.55 26.12 13.20
C ILE A 242 6.77 26.90 14.51
N PRO A 243 6.92 28.22 14.46
CA PRO A 243 7.13 29.03 15.66
C PRO A 243 6.05 28.84 16.73
N GLY A 244 6.49 28.71 17.99
CA GLY A 244 5.59 28.55 19.13
C GLY A 244 5.16 27.11 19.42
N ARG A 245 5.68 26.13 18.69
CA ARG A 245 5.42 24.69 18.94
C ARG A 245 6.58 24.07 19.72
N ASP A 246 6.64 24.42 21.00
CA ASP A 246 7.60 23.91 21.97
C ASP A 246 7.13 22.59 22.63
N GLU A 247 7.93 22.05 23.56
CA GLU A 247 7.60 20.82 24.29
C GLU A 247 6.28 20.93 25.08
N LYS A 248 5.97 22.13 25.60
CA LYS A 248 4.70 22.35 26.32
C LYS A 248 3.52 22.24 25.38
N TRP A 249 3.58 22.88 24.22
CA TRP A 249 2.55 22.72 23.18
C TRP A 249 2.39 21.26 22.76
N LEU A 250 3.51 20.54 22.61
CA LEU A 250 3.51 19.14 22.24
C LEU A 250 2.75 18.27 23.25
N GLU A 251 3.04 18.47 24.54
CA GLU A 251 2.36 17.73 25.62
C GLU A 251 0.85 18.05 25.69
N GLU A 252 0.47 19.32 25.49
CA GLU A 252 -0.93 19.74 25.40
C GLU A 252 -1.64 19.04 24.22
N GLN A 253 -1.00 18.97 23.04
CA GLN A 253 -1.58 18.27 21.87
C GLN A 253 -1.73 16.77 22.15
N LYS A 254 -0.75 16.15 22.80
CA LYS A 254 -0.78 14.74 23.14
C LYS A 254 -1.92 14.41 24.11
N GLN A 255 -2.16 15.27 25.10
CA GLN A 255 -3.28 15.12 26.04
C GLN A 255 -4.63 15.29 25.36
N LEU A 256 -4.76 16.25 24.43
CA LEU A 256 -6.00 16.53 23.73
C LEU A 256 -6.38 15.45 22.70
N LEU A 257 -5.41 14.97 21.96
CA LEU A 257 -5.64 14.06 20.82
C LEU A 257 -5.56 12.58 21.22
N GLY A 258 -4.86 12.26 22.31
CA GLY A 258 -4.44 10.92 22.65
C GLY A 258 -3.31 10.42 21.72
N ASN A 259 -2.58 9.37 22.16
CA ASN A 259 -1.32 8.95 21.52
C ASN A 259 -1.45 8.69 20.00
N VAL A 260 -2.51 8.01 19.58
CA VAL A 260 -2.65 7.60 18.17
C VAL A 260 -2.88 8.79 17.24
N LYS A 261 -3.87 9.63 17.54
CA LYS A 261 -4.14 10.82 16.74
C LYS A 261 -2.99 11.83 16.81
N PHE A 262 -2.32 11.93 17.96
CA PHE A 262 -1.14 12.76 18.11
C PHE A 262 -0.02 12.31 17.17
N ASN A 263 0.30 11.02 17.16
CA ASN A 263 1.34 10.50 16.27
C ASN A 263 0.97 10.70 14.79
N GLN A 264 -0.28 10.50 14.42
CA GLN A 264 -0.76 10.70 13.05
C GLN A 264 -0.78 12.17 12.63
N GLU A 265 -1.42 13.05 13.43
CA GLU A 265 -1.78 14.41 13.02
C GLU A 265 -0.70 15.46 13.34
N VAL A 266 0.19 15.17 14.30
CA VAL A 266 1.26 16.06 14.74
C VAL A 266 2.63 15.55 14.36
N MET A 267 2.91 14.27 14.68
CA MET A 267 4.19 13.64 14.35
C MET A 267 4.26 13.15 12.90
N CYS A 268 3.12 13.11 12.20
CA CYS A 268 3.00 12.65 10.81
C CYS A 268 3.48 11.21 10.62
N GLU A 269 3.17 10.33 11.56
CA GLU A 269 3.45 8.92 11.44
C GLU A 269 2.32 8.21 10.67
N PHE A 270 2.68 7.35 9.71
CA PHE A 270 1.72 6.45 9.08
C PHE A 270 1.36 5.36 10.07
N LEU A 271 0.21 5.49 10.69
CA LEU A 271 -0.30 4.51 11.65
C LEU A 271 -1.44 3.74 11.01
N GLY A 272 -1.47 2.43 11.20
CA GLY A 272 -2.67 1.63 10.97
C GLY A 272 -3.84 2.12 11.83
N SER A 273 -5.07 1.73 11.51
CA SER A 273 -6.23 2.16 12.30
C SER A 273 -6.07 1.72 13.77
N THR A 274 -6.66 2.46 14.68
CA THR A 274 -6.50 2.25 16.14
C THR A 274 -6.99 0.91 16.65
N ASN A 275 -7.80 0.20 15.86
CA ASN A 275 -8.44 -1.06 16.22
C ASN A 275 -8.10 -2.17 15.22
N THR A 276 -6.92 -2.10 14.56
CA THR A 276 -6.49 -3.19 13.68
C THR A 276 -6.19 -4.46 14.48
N LEU A 277 -6.39 -5.61 13.84
CA LEU A 277 -6.03 -6.91 14.41
C LEU A 277 -4.55 -6.96 14.79
N ILE A 278 -3.66 -6.48 13.91
CA ILE A 278 -2.21 -6.40 14.11
C ILE A 278 -1.86 -5.02 14.64
N ASN A 279 -0.93 -4.94 15.59
CA ASN A 279 -0.50 -3.66 16.13
C ASN A 279 0.27 -2.83 15.10
N ALA A 280 0.16 -1.50 15.22
CA ALA A 280 0.75 -0.55 14.27
C ALA A 280 2.28 -0.67 14.16
N GLN A 281 2.97 -1.05 15.24
CA GLN A 281 4.43 -1.21 15.23
C GLN A 281 4.85 -2.40 14.37
N THR A 282 4.14 -3.53 14.48
CA THR A 282 4.38 -4.70 13.63
C THR A 282 4.10 -4.37 12.17
N ILE A 283 2.98 -3.69 11.86
CA ILE A 283 2.66 -3.30 10.48
C ILE A 283 3.76 -2.38 9.91
N ALA A 284 4.22 -1.39 10.68
CA ALA A 284 5.29 -0.48 10.26
C ALA A 284 6.65 -1.17 10.03
N ALA A 285 6.88 -2.31 10.66
CA ALA A 285 8.10 -3.11 10.49
C ALA A 285 8.05 -4.06 9.28
N LEU A 286 6.88 -4.25 8.65
CA LEU A 286 6.76 -5.07 7.46
C LEU A 286 7.43 -4.37 6.26
N SER A 287 8.24 -5.13 5.53
CA SER A 287 8.90 -4.65 4.31
C SER A 287 8.27 -5.30 3.08
N THR A 288 8.07 -4.53 2.04
CA THR A 288 7.62 -5.03 0.74
C THR A 288 8.79 -5.54 -0.08
N LYS A 289 8.53 -6.53 -0.94
CA LYS A 289 9.47 -7.01 -1.97
C LYS A 289 8.79 -6.91 -3.34
N THR A 290 9.56 -6.66 -4.37
CA THR A 290 9.08 -6.80 -5.75
C THR A 290 8.93 -8.29 -6.09
N PRO A 291 7.79 -8.73 -6.66
CA PRO A 291 7.63 -10.12 -7.08
C PRO A 291 8.64 -10.49 -8.19
N VAL A 292 9.12 -11.73 -8.16
CA VAL A 292 9.97 -12.28 -9.23
C VAL A 292 9.16 -12.63 -10.47
N TYR A 293 7.86 -12.82 -10.31
CA TYR A 293 6.91 -13.09 -11.38
C TYR A 293 5.56 -12.42 -11.05
N GLU A 294 5.00 -11.69 -12.03
CA GLU A 294 3.71 -11.01 -11.91
C GLU A 294 2.91 -11.23 -13.21
N LYS A 295 1.77 -11.88 -13.13
CA LYS A 295 0.88 -12.06 -14.27
C LYS A 295 -0.54 -12.44 -13.85
N ALA A 296 -1.53 -11.74 -14.41
CA ALA A 296 -2.95 -12.08 -14.29
C ALA A 296 -3.42 -12.30 -12.84
N GLY A 297 -3.01 -11.42 -11.91
CA GLY A 297 -3.37 -11.47 -10.50
C GLY A 297 -2.50 -12.40 -9.64
N LEU A 298 -1.61 -13.19 -10.25
CA LEU A 298 -0.65 -14.05 -9.55
C LEU A 298 0.70 -13.32 -9.43
N ASP A 299 1.15 -13.13 -8.19
CA ASP A 299 2.45 -12.57 -7.86
C ASP A 299 3.25 -13.60 -7.07
N ILE A 300 4.47 -13.91 -7.52
CA ILE A 300 5.38 -14.88 -6.88
C ILE A 300 6.59 -14.10 -6.35
N TYR A 301 6.91 -14.26 -5.09
CA TYR A 301 8.03 -13.61 -4.39
C TYR A 301 9.24 -14.53 -4.22
N GLU A 302 9.01 -15.84 -4.07
CA GLU A 302 10.05 -16.87 -4.03
C GLU A 302 9.58 -18.05 -4.89
N GLU A 303 10.46 -18.53 -5.78
CA GLU A 303 10.16 -19.71 -6.61
C GLU A 303 10.09 -20.98 -5.76
N PRO A 304 9.29 -21.99 -6.15
CA PRO A 304 9.21 -23.26 -5.43
C PRO A 304 10.58 -23.95 -5.36
N GLN A 305 10.92 -24.47 -4.19
CA GLN A 305 12.17 -25.18 -3.94
C GLN A 305 11.91 -26.67 -3.77
N GLU A 306 12.77 -27.50 -4.33
CA GLU A 306 12.68 -28.96 -4.20
C GLU A 306 12.82 -29.39 -2.73
N GLY A 307 11.91 -30.25 -2.28
CA GLY A 307 11.86 -30.72 -0.89
C GLY A 307 11.20 -29.77 0.10
N HIS A 308 10.73 -28.58 -0.36
CA HIS A 308 9.91 -27.70 0.46
C HIS A 308 8.43 -28.11 0.44
N TYR A 309 7.74 -27.81 1.53
CA TYR A 309 6.32 -28.06 1.70
C TYR A 309 5.56 -26.74 1.72
N TYR A 310 4.44 -26.70 0.99
CA TYR A 310 3.64 -25.50 0.85
C TYR A 310 2.19 -25.73 1.26
N ALA A 311 1.56 -24.69 1.79
CA ALA A 311 0.15 -24.65 2.05
C ALA A 311 -0.49 -23.48 1.30
N ILE A 312 -1.65 -23.73 0.67
CA ILE A 312 -2.46 -22.72 0.00
C ILE A 312 -3.75 -22.56 0.79
N THR A 313 -4.07 -21.34 1.18
CA THR A 313 -5.36 -21.00 1.77
C THR A 313 -6.12 -20.09 0.83
N VAL A 314 -7.39 -20.44 0.58
CA VAL A 314 -8.19 -19.89 -0.51
C VAL A 314 -9.45 -19.26 0.04
N ASP A 315 -9.69 -18.02 -0.33
CA ASP A 315 -10.96 -17.30 -0.20
C ASP A 315 -11.64 -17.19 -1.57
N THR A 316 -12.97 -17.29 -1.62
CA THR A 316 -13.71 -17.42 -2.86
C THR A 316 -14.76 -16.34 -3.03
N SER A 317 -14.81 -15.69 -4.19
CA SER A 317 -15.82 -14.71 -4.56
C SER A 317 -16.59 -15.09 -5.82
N ARG A 318 -17.67 -14.36 -6.11
CA ARG A 318 -18.53 -14.62 -7.26
C ARG A 318 -17.97 -14.11 -8.59
N GLY A 319 -16.87 -13.38 -8.60
CA GLY A 319 -16.24 -12.84 -9.81
C GLY A 319 -17.08 -11.79 -10.56
N ILE A 320 -17.88 -11.00 -9.84
CA ILE A 320 -18.79 -9.99 -10.42
C ILE A 320 -18.30 -8.56 -10.23
N GLY A 321 -16.99 -8.39 -9.92
CA GLY A 321 -16.36 -7.08 -9.73
C GLY A 321 -16.52 -6.47 -8.32
N GLY A 322 -17.02 -7.26 -7.34
CA GLY A 322 -17.05 -6.93 -5.92
C GLY A 322 -15.82 -7.47 -5.19
N ASP A 323 -16.03 -8.39 -4.25
CA ASP A 323 -14.96 -9.06 -3.51
C ASP A 323 -14.07 -9.89 -4.42
N TYR A 324 -12.83 -10.08 -4.02
CA TYR A 324 -11.83 -10.82 -4.81
C TYR A 324 -11.88 -12.32 -4.51
N SER A 325 -11.68 -13.15 -5.53
CA SER A 325 -11.18 -14.51 -5.34
C SER A 325 -9.69 -14.42 -5.08
N ALA A 326 -9.24 -14.87 -3.91
CA ALA A 326 -7.88 -14.71 -3.45
C ALA A 326 -7.31 -16.00 -2.86
N PHE A 327 -6.02 -16.22 -3.01
CA PHE A 327 -5.28 -17.19 -2.24
C PHE A 327 -3.87 -16.73 -1.94
N ILE A 328 -3.28 -17.31 -0.91
CA ILE A 328 -1.86 -17.18 -0.58
C ILE A 328 -1.20 -18.55 -0.60
N VAL A 329 0.07 -18.57 -1.01
CA VAL A 329 0.93 -19.74 -0.91
C VAL A 329 1.94 -19.48 0.21
N VAL A 330 1.99 -20.38 1.18
CA VAL A 330 2.88 -20.25 2.34
C VAL A 330 3.86 -21.42 2.34
N ASP A 331 5.15 -21.12 2.41
CA ASP A 331 6.19 -22.10 2.71
C ASP A 331 6.10 -22.46 4.19
N ILE A 332 5.84 -23.74 4.46
CA ILE A 332 5.62 -24.30 5.80
C ILE A 332 6.74 -25.25 6.23
N THR A 333 7.83 -25.30 5.49
CA THR A 333 8.95 -26.22 5.73
C THR A 333 9.60 -25.96 7.07
N GLU A 334 9.86 -24.69 7.37
CA GLU A 334 10.46 -24.24 8.63
C GLU A 334 9.91 -22.88 9.08
N MET A 335 10.07 -22.55 10.36
CA MET A 335 9.75 -21.20 10.86
C MET A 335 10.94 -20.26 10.67
N PRO A 336 10.70 -18.98 10.34
CA PRO A 336 9.40 -18.35 10.12
C PRO A 336 8.74 -18.79 8.80
N TYR A 337 7.44 -19.09 8.83
CA TYR A 337 6.65 -19.38 7.64
C TYR A 337 6.68 -18.16 6.70
N LYS A 338 6.73 -18.38 5.38
CA LYS A 338 6.86 -17.29 4.40
C LYS A 338 5.69 -17.31 3.42
N VAL A 339 5.05 -16.17 3.21
CA VAL A 339 4.13 -16.01 2.07
C VAL A 339 4.98 -15.83 0.82
N VAL A 340 5.05 -16.88 -0.01
CA VAL A 340 5.90 -16.95 -1.20
C VAL A 340 5.17 -16.56 -2.48
N ALA A 341 3.83 -16.66 -2.50
CA ALA A 341 3.01 -16.19 -3.62
C ALA A 341 1.63 -15.77 -3.14
N LYS A 342 0.96 -14.92 -3.94
CA LYS A 342 -0.45 -14.57 -3.77
C LYS A 342 -1.15 -14.51 -5.11
N TYR A 343 -2.46 -14.73 -5.09
CA TYR A 343 -3.36 -14.50 -6.20
C TYR A 343 -4.53 -13.63 -5.77
N ARG A 344 -4.97 -12.70 -6.63
CA ARG A 344 -6.11 -11.83 -6.37
C ARG A 344 -6.77 -11.38 -7.67
N ASP A 345 -8.03 -11.73 -7.87
CA ASP A 345 -8.81 -11.34 -9.05
C ASP A 345 -10.30 -11.25 -8.69
N ASN A 346 -10.98 -10.15 -9.00
CA ASN A 346 -12.40 -9.94 -8.74
C ASN A 346 -13.30 -10.21 -9.97
N THR A 347 -12.71 -10.64 -11.07
CA THR A 347 -13.40 -10.91 -12.35
C THR A 347 -13.36 -12.38 -12.76
N ILE A 348 -12.50 -13.19 -12.13
CA ILE A 348 -12.38 -14.60 -12.45
C ILE A 348 -13.69 -15.34 -12.19
N ALA A 349 -14.15 -16.09 -13.19
CA ALA A 349 -15.35 -16.92 -13.02
C ALA A 349 -15.07 -18.06 -12.03
N PRO A 350 -16.00 -18.38 -11.11
CA PRO A 350 -15.84 -19.46 -10.13
C PRO A 350 -15.50 -20.83 -10.73
N MET A 351 -15.90 -21.07 -11.97
CA MET A 351 -15.59 -22.33 -12.67
C MET A 351 -14.16 -22.41 -13.19
N LEU A 352 -13.48 -21.27 -13.39
CA LEU A 352 -12.09 -21.21 -13.87
C LEU A 352 -11.08 -21.09 -12.72
N TYR A 353 -11.54 -20.65 -11.55
CA TYR A 353 -10.67 -20.44 -10.40
C TYR A 353 -10.00 -21.73 -9.89
N PRO A 354 -10.67 -22.91 -9.88
CA PRO A 354 -10.04 -24.18 -9.54
C PRO A 354 -8.83 -24.54 -10.41
N ASP A 355 -8.86 -24.22 -11.71
CA ASP A 355 -7.72 -24.46 -12.62
C ASP A 355 -6.47 -23.68 -12.18
N VAL A 356 -6.66 -22.42 -11.75
CA VAL A 356 -5.55 -21.60 -11.25
C VAL A 356 -5.01 -22.18 -9.95
N ILE A 357 -5.88 -22.55 -9.00
CA ILE A 357 -5.49 -23.15 -7.72
C ILE A 357 -4.74 -24.48 -7.97
N GLY A 358 -5.29 -25.37 -8.79
CA GLY A 358 -4.69 -26.67 -9.08
C GLY A 358 -3.34 -26.57 -9.78
N LYS A 359 -3.20 -25.61 -10.72
CA LYS A 359 -1.93 -25.37 -11.40
C LYS A 359 -0.87 -24.84 -10.43
N VAL A 360 -1.19 -23.80 -9.68
CA VAL A 360 -0.24 -23.23 -8.70
C VAL A 360 0.10 -24.24 -7.61
N GLY A 361 -0.87 -25.04 -7.15
CA GLY A 361 -0.63 -26.09 -6.18
C GLY A 361 0.38 -27.13 -6.69
N LYS A 362 0.26 -27.56 -7.93
CA LYS A 362 1.22 -28.49 -8.58
C LYS A 362 2.60 -27.85 -8.77
N ASP A 363 2.64 -26.59 -9.21
CA ASP A 363 3.89 -25.84 -9.38
C ASP A 363 4.64 -25.68 -8.03
N PHE A 364 3.91 -25.60 -6.90
CA PHE A 364 4.46 -25.55 -5.54
C PHE A 364 4.44 -26.93 -4.84
N ASN A 365 5.04 -27.93 -5.47
CA ASN A 365 5.29 -29.27 -4.93
C ASN A 365 4.03 -29.97 -4.40
N ASP A 366 2.90 -29.92 -5.13
CA ASP A 366 1.63 -30.46 -4.73
C ASP A 366 1.16 -29.93 -3.36
N ALA A 367 1.14 -28.62 -3.20
CA ALA A 367 0.82 -27.90 -1.98
C ALA A 367 -0.50 -28.36 -1.32
N PHE A 368 -0.56 -28.32 0.02
CA PHE A 368 -1.80 -28.59 0.75
C PHE A 368 -2.79 -27.42 0.59
N VAL A 369 -3.99 -27.70 0.06
CA VAL A 369 -4.98 -26.69 -0.26
C VAL A 369 -6.13 -26.70 0.74
N LEU A 370 -6.36 -25.55 1.43
CA LEU A 370 -7.51 -25.32 2.29
C LEU A 370 -8.42 -24.25 1.65
N VAL A 371 -9.59 -24.63 1.22
CA VAL A 371 -10.56 -23.71 0.59
C VAL A 371 -11.66 -23.35 1.59
N GLU A 372 -12.02 -22.06 1.65
CA GLU A 372 -13.24 -21.62 2.32
C GLU A 372 -14.46 -22.07 1.50
N ILE A 373 -15.35 -22.86 2.13
CA ILE A 373 -16.52 -23.45 1.46
C ILE A 373 -17.84 -22.72 1.74
N ASN A 374 -17.77 -21.49 2.20
CA ASN A 374 -18.94 -20.63 2.29
C ASN A 374 -19.39 -20.23 0.88
N ASP A 375 -20.69 -20.01 0.70
CA ASP A 375 -21.30 -19.60 -0.58
C ASP A 375 -20.85 -20.49 -1.76
N ILE A 376 -20.06 -19.96 -2.70
CA ILE A 376 -19.62 -20.67 -3.92
C ILE A 376 -18.38 -21.54 -3.71
N GLY A 377 -17.70 -21.43 -2.59
CA GLY A 377 -16.45 -22.16 -2.33
C GLY A 377 -16.63 -23.68 -2.36
N GLN A 378 -17.83 -24.19 -2.05
CA GLN A 378 -18.12 -25.61 -2.19
C GLN A 378 -18.02 -26.07 -3.64
N GLN A 379 -18.52 -25.28 -4.60
CA GLN A 379 -18.42 -25.58 -6.04
C GLN A 379 -16.95 -25.58 -6.49
N VAL A 380 -16.16 -24.61 -6.02
CA VAL A 380 -14.71 -24.55 -6.31
C VAL A 380 -13.99 -25.80 -5.85
N VAL A 381 -14.28 -26.28 -4.63
CA VAL A 381 -13.70 -27.51 -4.09
C VAL A 381 -14.15 -28.75 -4.85
N GLU A 382 -15.42 -28.83 -5.21
CA GLU A 382 -15.95 -29.98 -5.97
C GLU A 382 -15.26 -30.09 -7.34
N ILE A 383 -15.08 -29.01 -8.08
CA ILE A 383 -14.35 -28.98 -9.35
C ILE A 383 -12.89 -29.38 -9.15
N LEU A 384 -12.23 -28.78 -8.14
CA LEU A 384 -10.83 -29.07 -7.83
C LEU A 384 -10.59 -30.54 -7.49
N HIS A 385 -11.55 -31.16 -6.78
CA HIS A 385 -11.47 -32.57 -6.38
C HIS A 385 -11.91 -33.56 -7.49
N GLN A 386 -13.03 -33.27 -8.16
CA GLN A 386 -13.66 -34.24 -9.08
C GLN A 386 -13.19 -34.09 -10.53
N GLU A 387 -12.91 -32.85 -10.98
CA GLU A 387 -12.55 -32.59 -12.38
C GLU A 387 -11.04 -32.43 -12.56
N ILE A 388 -10.37 -31.75 -11.63
CA ILE A 388 -8.92 -31.53 -11.69
C ILE A 388 -8.14 -32.66 -10.99
N GLU A 389 -8.84 -33.46 -10.17
CA GLU A 389 -8.29 -34.62 -9.42
C GLU A 389 -7.10 -34.20 -8.56
N TYR A 390 -7.21 -33.00 -7.87
CA TYR A 390 -6.18 -32.52 -6.99
C TYR A 390 -6.22 -33.28 -5.65
N GLU A 391 -5.13 -34.00 -5.31
CA GLU A 391 -5.12 -34.95 -4.19
C GLU A 391 -5.00 -34.26 -2.81
N ASN A 392 -4.22 -33.19 -2.71
CA ASN A 392 -3.84 -32.57 -1.43
C ASN A 392 -4.86 -31.52 -0.93
N ILE A 393 -6.16 -31.79 -1.09
CA ILE A 393 -7.21 -30.92 -0.53
C ILE A 393 -7.46 -31.29 0.93
N LEU A 394 -7.28 -30.31 1.82
CA LEU A 394 -7.54 -30.50 3.25
C LEU A 394 -9.05 -30.63 3.52
N ALA A 395 -9.40 -31.65 4.29
CA ALA A 395 -10.76 -31.91 4.70
C ALA A 395 -11.00 -31.55 6.18
N THR A 396 -12.22 -31.18 6.53
CA THR A 396 -12.61 -30.86 7.91
C THR A 396 -13.75 -31.74 8.41
N VAL A 397 -13.77 -31.96 9.71
CA VAL A 397 -14.83 -32.68 10.43
C VAL A 397 -15.43 -31.76 11.47
N ASN A 398 -16.76 -31.78 11.60
CA ASN A 398 -17.49 -31.08 12.65
C ASN A 398 -17.84 -32.05 13.77
N GLU A 399 -17.22 -31.88 14.95
CA GLU A 399 -17.52 -32.62 16.17
C GLU A 399 -17.84 -31.67 17.32
N GLN A 400 -18.94 -31.89 18.02
CA GLN A 400 -19.37 -31.11 19.18
C GLN A 400 -19.32 -29.59 18.95
N GLN A 401 -19.79 -29.12 17.79
CA GLN A 401 -19.78 -27.71 17.35
C GLN A 401 -18.37 -27.10 17.12
N LYS A 402 -17.33 -27.92 17.10
CA LYS A 402 -15.97 -27.49 16.73
C LYS A 402 -15.57 -28.13 15.41
N GLN A 403 -14.84 -27.39 14.61
CA GLN A 403 -14.32 -27.85 13.33
C GLN A 403 -12.82 -28.13 13.44
N TYR A 404 -12.39 -29.28 12.95
CA TYR A 404 -10.99 -29.74 12.97
C TYR A 404 -10.59 -30.20 11.57
N VAL A 405 -9.30 -30.04 11.23
CA VAL A 405 -8.73 -30.64 10.03
C VAL A 405 -8.58 -32.15 10.25
N SER A 406 -9.02 -32.93 9.28
CA SER A 406 -8.97 -34.40 9.29
C SER A 406 -8.08 -34.90 8.14
N PRO A 407 -7.40 -36.05 8.31
CA PRO A 407 -6.63 -36.68 7.24
C PRO A 407 -7.48 -37.23 6.07
N GLY A 408 -8.74 -36.86 5.94
CA GLY A 408 -9.59 -37.18 4.78
C GLY A 408 -10.37 -38.50 4.86
N PHE A 409 -10.22 -39.30 5.92
CA PHE A 409 -10.88 -40.58 6.08
C PHE A 409 -12.03 -40.51 7.11
N GLY A 410 -13.28 -40.64 6.65
CA GLY A 410 -14.44 -40.75 7.54
C GLY A 410 -15.77 -40.32 6.93
N LYS A 411 -16.89 -40.88 7.41
CA LYS A 411 -18.26 -40.65 6.89
C LYS A 411 -18.79 -39.20 7.05
N LYS A 412 -18.07 -38.28 7.73
CA LYS A 412 -18.50 -36.90 8.00
C LYS A 412 -17.48 -35.84 7.59
N THR A 413 -16.51 -36.23 6.75
CA THR A 413 -15.50 -35.30 6.24
C THR A 413 -16.05 -34.45 5.11
N LYS A 414 -15.75 -33.14 5.13
CA LYS A 414 -15.99 -32.23 4.00
C LYS A 414 -14.66 -31.64 3.56
N HIS A 415 -14.39 -31.64 2.26
CA HIS A 415 -13.25 -30.93 1.73
C HIS A 415 -13.43 -29.41 1.94
N GLY A 416 -12.38 -28.73 2.41
CA GLY A 416 -12.43 -27.31 2.75
C GLY A 416 -12.94 -27.01 4.17
N VAL A 417 -13.07 -25.73 4.49
CA VAL A 417 -13.46 -25.22 5.81
C VAL A 417 -14.63 -24.25 5.71
N THR A 418 -15.61 -24.37 6.61
CA THR A 418 -16.66 -23.36 6.77
C THR A 418 -16.19 -22.31 7.75
N THR A 419 -16.06 -21.06 7.30
CA THR A 419 -15.64 -19.93 8.15
C THR A 419 -16.78 -19.51 9.08
N SER A 420 -16.92 -20.24 10.17
CA SER A 420 -17.79 -19.86 11.29
C SER A 420 -17.16 -18.72 12.10
N LYS A 421 -17.98 -18.05 12.92
CA LYS A 421 -17.47 -17.03 13.86
C LYS A 421 -16.31 -17.55 14.73
N GLN A 422 -16.35 -18.84 15.09
CA GLN A 422 -15.32 -19.48 15.91
C GLN A 422 -14.02 -19.69 15.10
N VAL A 423 -14.11 -20.21 13.88
CA VAL A 423 -12.96 -20.38 12.96
C VAL A 423 -12.31 -19.05 12.69
N LYS A 424 -13.08 -18.01 12.30
CA LYS A 424 -12.56 -16.66 12.07
C LYS A 424 -11.84 -16.10 13.30
N ARG A 425 -12.47 -16.22 14.49
CA ARG A 425 -11.87 -15.72 15.73
C ARG A 425 -10.57 -16.44 16.08
N GLN A 426 -10.53 -17.76 16.00
CA GLN A 426 -9.31 -18.54 16.27
C GLN A 426 -8.22 -18.23 15.26
N GLY A 427 -8.58 -18.13 13.97
CA GLY A 427 -7.67 -17.75 12.90
C GLY A 427 -7.07 -16.35 13.11
N CYS A 428 -7.90 -15.36 13.45
CA CYS A 428 -7.41 -14.01 13.77
C CYS A 428 -6.38 -14.01 14.92
N PHE A 429 -6.66 -14.73 16.01
CA PHE A 429 -5.71 -14.80 17.14
C PHE A 429 -4.41 -15.51 16.77
N ALA A 430 -4.50 -16.62 16.04
CA ALA A 430 -3.31 -17.36 15.61
C ALA A 430 -2.47 -16.56 14.61
N PHE A 431 -3.11 -15.93 13.62
CA PHE A 431 -2.43 -15.06 12.66
C PHE A 431 -1.75 -13.88 13.35
N LYS A 432 -2.44 -13.23 14.31
CA LYS A 432 -1.83 -12.17 15.12
C LYS A 432 -0.56 -12.64 15.83
N SER A 433 -0.61 -13.79 16.50
CA SER A 433 0.55 -14.35 17.19
C SER A 433 1.69 -14.67 16.21
N LEU A 434 1.38 -15.29 15.06
CA LEU A 434 2.40 -15.62 14.05
C LEU A 434 3.13 -14.37 13.55
N LEU A 435 2.41 -13.29 13.29
CA LEU A 435 2.99 -12.07 12.73
C LEU A 435 3.72 -11.23 13.79
N GLU A 436 3.10 -11.01 14.96
CA GLU A 436 3.69 -10.21 16.05
C GLU A 436 4.89 -10.89 16.72
N GLU A 437 4.95 -12.23 16.72
CA GLU A 437 6.08 -13.01 17.22
C GLU A 437 7.14 -13.28 16.12
N GLN A 438 7.00 -12.66 14.94
CA GLN A 438 7.92 -12.83 13.79
C GLN A 438 8.06 -14.29 13.32
N LYS A 439 7.03 -15.10 13.53
CA LYS A 439 6.94 -16.50 13.07
C LYS A 439 6.38 -16.63 11.67
N MET A 440 5.96 -15.52 11.06
CA MET A 440 5.47 -15.43 9.69
C MET A 440 6.01 -14.18 9.01
N LEU A 441 6.44 -14.31 7.76
CA LEU A 441 6.93 -13.23 6.92
C LEU A 441 5.96 -12.97 5.78
N VAL A 442 5.61 -11.69 5.60
CA VAL A 442 4.72 -11.20 4.55
C VAL A 442 5.43 -10.09 3.81
N PHE A 443 5.45 -10.13 2.47
CA PHE A 443 6.18 -9.19 1.62
C PHE A 443 5.31 -8.46 0.61
N ASP A 444 4.04 -8.85 0.45
CA ASP A 444 3.12 -8.31 -0.54
C ASP A 444 2.49 -7.00 -0.06
N GLU A 445 2.49 -5.98 -0.93
CA GLU A 445 1.94 -4.66 -0.63
C GLU A 445 0.42 -4.70 -0.39
N HIS A 446 -0.34 -5.48 -1.18
CA HIS A 446 -1.79 -5.58 -1.04
C HIS A 446 -2.17 -6.28 0.27
N ILE A 447 -1.43 -7.34 0.65
CA ILE A 447 -1.62 -8.02 1.93
C ILE A 447 -1.35 -7.05 3.10
N ILE A 448 -0.24 -6.32 3.06
CA ILE A 448 0.11 -5.34 4.12
C ILE A 448 -0.95 -4.25 4.20
N HIS A 449 -1.46 -3.81 3.06
CA HIS A 449 -2.54 -2.84 2.99
C HIS A 449 -3.83 -3.36 3.63
N GLU A 450 -4.28 -4.57 3.27
CA GLU A 450 -5.46 -5.19 3.88
C GLU A 450 -5.28 -5.41 5.39
N ILE A 451 -4.11 -5.86 5.86
CA ILE A 451 -3.79 -5.97 7.30
C ILE A 451 -3.97 -4.62 8.00
N SER A 452 -3.56 -3.53 7.37
CA SER A 452 -3.64 -2.17 7.95
C SER A 452 -5.06 -1.62 8.06
N THR A 453 -5.99 -2.18 7.30
CA THR A 453 -7.41 -1.77 7.25
C THR A 453 -8.35 -2.81 7.86
N PHE A 454 -7.81 -3.93 8.36
CA PHE A 454 -8.59 -5.00 8.99
C PHE A 454 -8.84 -4.70 10.47
N THR A 455 -10.03 -4.18 10.77
CA THR A 455 -10.36 -3.57 12.05
C THR A 455 -11.42 -4.33 12.82
N GLU A 456 -11.43 -4.12 14.14
CA GLU A 456 -12.47 -4.67 15.00
C GLU A 456 -13.82 -3.95 14.76
N LYS A 457 -14.83 -4.72 14.41
CA LYS A 457 -16.22 -4.24 14.30
C LYS A 457 -17.15 -5.13 15.14
N GLY A 458 -17.52 -4.63 16.30
CA GLY A 458 -18.29 -5.40 17.28
C GLY A 458 -17.47 -6.55 17.85
N ASN A 459 -17.87 -7.81 17.60
CA ASN A 459 -17.19 -9.01 18.12
C ASN A 459 -16.37 -9.75 17.05
N THR A 460 -16.06 -9.13 15.93
CA THR A 460 -15.32 -9.72 14.81
C THR A 460 -14.40 -8.69 14.18
N TYR A 461 -13.51 -9.16 13.31
CA TYR A 461 -12.64 -8.31 12.49
C TYR A 461 -13.12 -8.34 11.05
N GLN A 462 -13.07 -7.21 10.36
CA GLN A 462 -13.38 -7.09 8.93
C GLN A 462 -12.73 -5.83 8.36
N ALA A 463 -12.66 -5.73 7.03
CA ALA A 463 -12.17 -4.53 6.37
C ALA A 463 -12.96 -3.28 6.77
N ASP A 464 -12.30 -2.13 6.81
CA ASP A 464 -12.95 -0.83 6.94
C ASP A 464 -13.84 -0.54 5.71
N GLU A 465 -14.76 0.39 5.83
CA GLU A 465 -15.70 0.74 4.76
C GLU A 465 -14.93 1.23 3.50
N GLY A 466 -15.15 0.57 2.37
CA GLY A 466 -14.47 0.83 1.10
C GLY A 466 -13.15 0.10 0.92
N TYR A 467 -12.79 -0.83 1.82
CA TYR A 467 -11.61 -1.69 1.72
C TYR A 467 -12.01 -3.17 1.59
N HIS A 468 -11.04 -4.01 1.27
CA HIS A 468 -11.19 -5.44 1.11
C HIS A 468 -10.39 -6.20 2.17
N ASP A 469 -10.80 -7.43 2.51
CA ASP A 469 -10.12 -8.32 3.45
C ASP A 469 -9.89 -9.73 2.90
N ASP A 470 -10.01 -9.93 1.59
CA ASP A 470 -9.94 -11.24 0.94
C ASP A 470 -8.57 -11.93 1.16
N LEU A 471 -7.46 -11.21 1.00
CA LEU A 471 -6.12 -11.72 1.28
C LEU A 471 -5.86 -11.92 2.78
N VAL A 472 -6.36 -11.01 3.62
CA VAL A 472 -6.29 -11.17 5.08
C VAL A 472 -7.13 -12.36 5.52
N MET A 473 -8.26 -12.64 4.90
CA MET A 473 -9.04 -13.85 5.18
C MET A 473 -8.26 -15.11 4.84
N CYS A 474 -7.47 -15.13 3.77
CA CYS A 474 -6.54 -16.22 3.49
C CYS A 474 -5.51 -16.39 4.62
N LEU A 475 -4.94 -15.30 5.15
CA LEU A 475 -4.02 -15.34 6.30
C LEU A 475 -4.70 -15.80 7.58
N VAL A 476 -5.95 -15.40 7.81
CA VAL A 476 -6.77 -15.86 8.94
C VAL A 476 -7.04 -17.36 8.84
N LEU A 477 -7.34 -17.87 7.64
CA LEU A 477 -7.50 -19.31 7.39
C LEU A 477 -6.20 -20.06 7.63
N PHE A 478 -5.06 -19.52 7.19
CA PHE A 478 -3.74 -20.08 7.51
C PHE A 478 -3.46 -20.08 9.02
N GLY A 479 -3.75 -18.99 9.71
CA GLY A 479 -3.64 -18.92 11.17
C GLY A 479 -4.49 -19.99 11.86
N TRP A 480 -5.73 -20.21 11.40
CA TRP A 480 -6.56 -21.29 11.91
C TRP A 480 -5.96 -22.67 11.60
N LEU A 481 -5.49 -22.91 10.37
CA LEU A 481 -4.84 -24.14 9.94
C LEU A 481 -3.61 -24.46 10.80
N SER A 482 -2.73 -23.48 11.03
CA SER A 482 -1.52 -23.64 11.82
C SER A 482 -1.78 -23.98 13.30
N SER A 483 -2.96 -23.66 13.79
CA SER A 483 -3.39 -23.99 15.14
C SER A 483 -3.88 -25.44 15.30
N GLN A 484 -4.16 -26.15 14.18
CA GLN A 484 -4.69 -27.51 14.17
C GLN A 484 -3.62 -28.54 14.51
N GLN A 485 -4.01 -29.59 15.24
CA GLN A 485 -3.08 -30.66 15.61
C GLN A 485 -2.51 -31.37 14.38
N PHE A 486 -3.35 -31.62 13.37
CA PHE A 486 -2.95 -32.22 12.11
C PHE A 486 -1.81 -31.44 11.43
N PHE A 487 -1.89 -30.11 11.39
CA PHE A 487 -0.86 -29.29 10.80
C PHE A 487 0.47 -29.37 11.58
N LYS A 488 0.37 -29.36 12.91
CA LYS A 488 1.56 -29.50 13.78
C LYS A 488 2.23 -30.86 13.58
N ASP A 489 1.44 -31.93 13.55
CA ASP A 489 1.98 -33.26 13.31
C ASP A 489 2.64 -33.37 11.93
N MET A 490 2.04 -32.79 10.91
CA MET A 490 2.56 -32.73 9.54
C MET A 490 3.89 -31.96 9.47
N THR A 491 3.95 -30.78 10.07
CA THR A 491 5.19 -29.96 10.08
C THR A 491 6.29 -30.62 10.94
N ASP A 492 5.96 -31.28 12.04
CA ASP A 492 6.92 -32.03 12.85
C ASP A 492 7.50 -33.23 12.07
N ILE A 493 6.69 -33.95 11.32
CA ILE A 493 7.12 -35.06 10.45
C ILE A 493 8.06 -34.53 9.36
N ASN A 494 7.67 -33.46 8.69
CA ASN A 494 8.47 -32.83 7.64
C ASN A 494 9.81 -32.33 8.17
N THR A 495 9.85 -31.75 9.34
CA THR A 495 11.10 -31.33 10.01
C THR A 495 12.00 -32.53 10.29
N ARG A 496 11.43 -33.65 10.75
CA ARG A 496 12.20 -34.89 10.99
C ARG A 496 12.72 -35.51 9.70
N GLU A 497 11.91 -35.55 8.64
CA GLU A 497 12.36 -36.04 7.33
C GLU A 497 13.45 -35.15 6.71
N GLY A 498 13.32 -33.82 6.86
CA GLY A 498 14.33 -32.86 6.42
C GLY A 498 15.66 -33.05 7.14
N LEU A 499 15.63 -33.19 8.48
CA LEU A 499 16.81 -33.49 9.29
C LEU A 499 17.44 -34.85 8.95
N TYR A 500 16.61 -35.85 8.67
CA TYR A 500 17.07 -37.17 8.26
C TYR A 500 17.77 -37.13 6.88
N LYS A 501 17.15 -36.43 5.89
CA LYS A 501 17.76 -36.23 4.56
C LYS A 501 19.08 -35.44 4.64
N GLN A 502 19.13 -34.40 5.48
CA GLN A 502 20.34 -33.61 5.70
C GLN A 502 21.42 -34.46 6.34
N GLN A 503 21.11 -35.26 7.37
CA GLN A 503 22.06 -36.18 7.98
C GLN A 503 22.54 -37.26 7.01
N MET A 504 21.66 -37.77 6.14
CA MET A 504 22.05 -38.73 5.11
C MET A 504 22.95 -38.09 4.05
N GLY A 505 22.65 -36.85 3.62
CA GLY A 505 23.51 -36.08 2.70
C GLY A 505 24.87 -35.76 3.31
N ASP A 506 24.93 -35.42 4.60
CA ASP A 506 26.18 -35.21 5.33
C ASP A 506 26.98 -36.54 5.46
N ILE A 507 26.28 -37.65 5.67
CA ILE A 507 26.90 -39.00 5.70
C ILE A 507 27.39 -39.37 4.32
N GLU A 508 26.63 -39.16 3.24
CA GLU A 508 27.06 -39.43 1.86
C GLU A 508 28.23 -38.52 1.45
N THR A 509 28.24 -37.26 1.85
CA THR A 509 29.35 -36.33 1.57
C THR A 509 30.60 -36.67 2.37
N ASN A 510 30.45 -37.22 3.58
CA ASN A 510 31.55 -37.66 4.43
C ASN A 510 32.01 -39.10 4.13
N LEU A 511 31.23 -39.85 3.35
CA LEU A 511 31.59 -41.18 2.83
C LEU A 511 32.36 -41.10 1.51
N THR A 512 33.03 -39.98 1.20
CA THR A 512 34.11 -40.01 0.21
C THR A 512 35.13 -41.03 0.69
N PRO A 513 35.46 -42.03 -0.13
CA PRO A 513 36.41 -43.08 0.28
C PRO A 513 37.74 -42.40 0.61
N TYR A 514 38.13 -42.40 1.88
CA TYR A 514 39.49 -42.11 2.26
C TYR A 514 40.33 -43.25 1.70
N ILE A 515 40.93 -43.05 0.54
CA ILE A 515 42.01 -43.90 0.05
C ILE A 515 43.21 -43.64 0.97
N ARG A 516 43.43 -44.50 1.94
CA ARG A 516 44.64 -44.52 2.75
C ARG A 516 45.69 -45.24 1.91
N VAL A 517 46.57 -44.48 1.27
CA VAL A 517 47.71 -45.00 0.59
C VAL A 517 48.77 -45.33 1.65
N ASP A 518 48.71 -46.54 2.21
CA ASP A 518 49.81 -47.18 2.94
C ASP A 518 50.51 -48.08 1.95
N GLY A 519 51.38 -47.53 1.12
CA GLY A 519 52.57 -48.14 0.48
C GLY A 519 52.47 -49.52 -0.18
N GLN A 520 51.27 -50.03 -0.51
CA GLN A 520 51.13 -51.24 -1.35
C GLN A 520 50.17 -50.86 -2.51
N GLU A 521 50.66 -51.07 -3.73
CA GLU A 521 49.91 -50.95 -4.96
C GLU A 521 48.88 -52.09 -5.00
N GLU A 522 47.61 -51.74 -4.75
CA GLU A 522 46.46 -52.58 -5.07
C GLU A 522 46.04 -52.30 -6.50
N GLU A 523 46.06 -53.29 -7.35
CA GLU A 523 45.56 -53.21 -8.72
C GLU A 523 44.02 -53.07 -8.71
N ALA A 524 43.53 -51.97 -9.26
CA ALA A 524 42.10 -51.75 -9.49
C ALA A 524 41.80 -52.14 -10.94
N GLU A 525 40.81 -53.00 -11.14
CA GLU A 525 40.25 -53.32 -12.47
C GLU A 525 39.03 -52.51 -12.77
N VAL A 526 38.98 -51.95 -13.97
CA VAL A 526 37.81 -51.24 -14.49
C VAL A 526 36.99 -52.21 -15.32
N ILE A 527 35.81 -52.59 -14.85
CA ILE A 527 34.86 -53.45 -15.57
C ILE A 527 33.59 -52.60 -15.84
N ASP A 528 33.21 -52.46 -17.10
CA ASP A 528 32.04 -51.71 -17.60
C ASP A 528 31.97 -50.23 -17.21
N GLY A 529 33.15 -49.58 -17.00
CA GLY A 529 33.21 -48.14 -16.66
C GLY A 529 33.25 -47.86 -15.17
N ASP A 530 33.09 -48.83 -14.30
CA ASP A 530 33.17 -48.70 -12.85
C ASP A 530 34.46 -49.31 -12.29
N LEU A 531 34.99 -48.66 -11.25
CA LEU A 531 36.23 -49.06 -10.57
C LEU A 531 35.92 -50.11 -9.49
N TRP A 532 36.47 -51.33 -9.62
CA TRP A 532 36.30 -52.40 -8.64
C TRP A 532 37.60 -52.67 -7.89
N LEU A 533 37.53 -52.71 -6.57
CA LEU A 533 38.63 -53.10 -5.70
C LEU A 533 38.52 -54.61 -5.39
N THR A 534 39.60 -55.39 -5.58
CA THR A 534 39.62 -56.84 -5.50
C THR A 534 39.82 -57.41 -4.09
N ASP A 535 39.37 -56.72 -3.03
CA ASP A 535 39.51 -57.27 -1.68
C ASP A 535 38.19 -57.67 -1.06
N ASP A 536 38.09 -58.83 -0.47
CA ASP A 536 36.96 -59.51 0.18
C ASP A 536 36.33 -58.69 1.36
N ALA A 537 36.88 -57.53 1.69
CA ALA A 537 36.39 -56.64 2.73
C ALA A 537 35.07 -55.92 2.39
N TYR A 538 34.65 -55.92 1.11
CA TYR A 538 33.44 -55.22 0.62
C TYR A 538 32.30 -56.15 0.22
N ASN A 539 32.03 -57.16 1.04
CA ASN A 539 30.82 -57.96 0.86
C ASN A 539 29.62 -57.19 1.41
N PRO A 540 28.57 -56.91 0.62
CA PRO A 540 27.37 -56.16 1.05
C PRO A 540 26.71 -56.71 2.30
N LYS A 541 26.84 -58.00 2.57
CA LYS A 541 26.35 -58.64 3.81
C LYS A 541 27.11 -58.23 5.07
N ASN A 542 28.40 -57.91 4.93
CA ASN A 542 29.24 -57.44 6.04
C ASN A 542 29.01 -55.95 6.32
N LEU A 543 28.70 -55.16 5.29
CA LEU A 543 28.36 -53.75 5.42
C LEU A 543 27.02 -53.57 6.17
N GLN A 544 25.99 -54.35 5.85
CA GLN A 544 24.73 -54.37 6.57
C GLN A 544 24.88 -54.78 8.04
N LYS A 545 25.79 -55.65 8.36
CA LYS A 545 26.06 -56.08 9.74
C LYS A 545 26.83 -55.03 10.54
N LYS A 546 27.75 -54.27 9.90
CA LYS A 546 28.41 -53.11 10.51
C LYS A 546 27.46 -51.95 10.72
N LEU A 547 26.60 -51.63 9.76
CA LEU A 547 25.55 -50.61 9.89
C LEU A 547 24.55 -50.92 11.01
N ARG A 548 24.09 -52.17 11.15
CA ARG A 548 23.25 -52.59 12.27
C ARG A 548 23.90 -52.45 13.63
N ASN A 549 25.23 -52.69 13.73
CA ASN A 549 25.95 -52.56 14.98
C ASN A 549 26.26 -51.10 15.35
N MET A 550 26.35 -50.18 14.36
CA MET A 550 26.48 -48.75 14.62
C MET A 550 25.16 -48.11 15.04
N ILE A 551 24.04 -48.52 14.45
CA ILE A 551 22.69 -48.02 14.81
C ILE A 551 22.27 -48.55 16.19
N GLY A 552 22.75 -49.70 16.64
CA GLY A 552 22.48 -50.28 17.96
C GLY A 552 23.26 -49.67 19.14
N GLN A 553 24.23 -48.77 18.89
CA GLN A 553 24.99 -48.07 19.93
C GLN A 553 24.51 -46.61 20.19
N VAL A 554 23.49 -46.14 19.48
CA VAL A 554 22.91 -44.79 19.61
C VAL A 554 21.45 -44.86 20.08
N ALA A 555 21.01 -45.97 20.69
CA ALA A 555 19.71 -46.08 21.37
C ALA A 555 19.88 -45.99 22.88
#